data_09c480b262b1992580c3084027201c6d
#
_entry.id   09c480b262b1992580c3084027201c6d
#
_cell.length_a   1.000
_cell.length_b   1.000
_cell.length_c   1.000
_cell.angle_alpha   90.00
_cell.angle_beta   90.00
_cell.angle_gamma   90.00
#
_symmetry.space_group_name_H-M   'P 1'
#
loop_
_entity.id
_entity.type
_entity.pdbx_description
1 polymer ?
#
loop_
_entity_poly.entity_id
_entity_poly.type
_entity_poly.pdbx_seq_one_letter_code
_entity_poly.pdbx_strand_id
1 'polypeptide(L)'
;GVVDDISHEGLRAVLREQGVAFQRLKTWKASKDPGYAAKKARIEHLYAIADREVIPGPGDPEVIFCVDEFGPLNLQPHPGRQWAAISGKNKEPGRKPRRRLRATYTRTAGVRHLFAAYELGEDKLYGHIKPRKTRARFLEFCRYLRSLQPADVRIAIICDNFSPHLTTAKDGRAGAWAAANNAEIAYTPANASWLNRIEPQFTALRYFALDGTDHATHQEQASMIRRYIIWRNNHAYDERLRQVVARAAAA
;
A
#
# COMPACT_ATOMS: atom_id res chain seq x y z
N GLY A 1 -10.91 27.90 -44.41
CA GLY A 1 -11.39 28.58 -43.28
C GLY A 1 -11.02 27.85 -42.01
N VAL A 2 -10.25 28.48 -41.19
CA VAL A 2 -9.94 28.03 -39.84
C VAL A 2 -11.14 28.39 -38.97
N VAL A 3 -11.50 27.59 -38.03
CA VAL A 3 -12.62 27.83 -37.12
C VAL A 3 -12.29 29.04 -36.26
N ASP A 4 -13.09 30.11 -36.35
CA ASP A 4 -12.81 31.38 -35.66
C ASP A 4 -13.07 31.32 -34.16
N ASP A 5 -13.89 30.40 -33.71
CA ASP A 5 -14.12 30.14 -32.27
C ASP A 5 -14.56 28.70 -32.05
N ILE A 6 -13.77 27.96 -31.31
CA ILE A 6 -14.09 26.60 -30.87
C ILE A 6 -13.94 26.48 -29.37
N SER A 7 -14.97 26.01 -28.66
CA SER A 7 -14.88 25.73 -27.21
C SER A 7 -13.89 24.61 -26.94
N HIS A 8 -13.31 24.59 -25.72
CA HIS A 8 -12.41 23.51 -25.30
C HIS A 8 -13.07 22.13 -25.44
N GLU A 9 -14.38 22.02 -25.20
CA GLU A 9 -15.09 20.74 -25.34
C GLU A 9 -15.33 20.40 -26.81
N GLY A 10 -15.60 21.40 -27.68
CA GLY A 10 -15.66 21.20 -29.13
C GLY A 10 -14.33 20.70 -29.67
N LEU A 11 -13.22 21.33 -29.26
CA LEU A 11 -11.88 20.87 -29.66
C LEU A 11 -11.60 19.43 -29.21
N ARG A 12 -11.99 19.07 -27.97
CA ARG A 12 -11.86 17.69 -27.48
C ARG A 12 -12.68 16.69 -28.28
N ALA A 13 -13.89 17.07 -28.72
CA ALA A 13 -14.73 16.20 -29.52
C ALA A 13 -14.07 15.95 -30.89
N VAL A 14 -13.63 17.00 -31.58
CA VAL A 14 -12.92 16.90 -32.87
C VAL A 14 -11.65 16.04 -32.75
N LEU A 15 -10.84 16.27 -31.71
CA LEU A 15 -9.63 15.46 -31.49
C LEU A 15 -9.94 13.98 -31.25
N ARG A 16 -11.00 13.67 -30.50
CA ARG A 16 -11.42 12.27 -30.29
C ARG A 16 -11.89 11.60 -31.57
N GLU A 17 -12.66 12.29 -32.40
CA GLU A 17 -13.08 11.80 -33.73
C GLU A 17 -11.87 11.51 -34.65
N GLN A 18 -10.80 12.27 -34.48
CA GLN A 18 -9.53 12.04 -35.18
C GLN A 18 -8.60 11.03 -34.49
N GLY A 19 -9.08 10.30 -33.48
CA GLY A 19 -8.30 9.31 -32.73
C GLY A 19 -7.24 9.92 -31.82
N VAL A 20 -7.28 11.23 -31.54
CA VAL A 20 -6.34 11.94 -30.68
C VAL A 20 -6.96 12.16 -29.28
N ALA A 21 -6.24 11.80 -28.26
CA ALA A 21 -6.64 12.03 -26.88
C ALA A 21 -5.51 12.69 -26.09
N PHE A 22 -5.88 13.54 -25.12
CA PHE A 22 -4.92 14.10 -24.18
C PHE A 22 -4.49 12.98 -23.20
N GLN A 23 -3.26 12.52 -23.37
CA GLN A 23 -2.71 11.43 -22.58
C GLN A 23 -1.65 11.92 -21.59
N ARG A 24 -1.60 11.32 -20.41
CA ARG A 24 -0.49 11.52 -19.48
C ARG A 24 0.78 10.87 -20.04
N LEU A 25 1.84 11.64 -20.12
CA LEU A 25 3.17 11.09 -20.35
C LEU A 25 3.57 10.25 -19.14
N LYS A 26 3.72 8.94 -19.32
CA LYS A 26 4.22 8.06 -18.27
C LYS A 26 5.74 8.09 -18.29
N THR A 27 6.34 8.39 -17.14
CA THR A 27 7.79 8.29 -16.95
C THR A 27 8.11 7.06 -16.08
N TRP A 28 9.23 6.46 -16.33
CA TRP A 28 9.75 5.32 -15.55
C TRP A 28 11.21 5.57 -15.18
N LYS A 29 11.65 5.01 -14.07
CA LYS A 29 13.04 5.06 -13.63
C LYS A 29 13.67 3.70 -13.85
N ALA A 30 14.78 3.65 -14.59
CA ALA A 30 15.60 2.45 -14.62
C ALA A 30 16.28 2.24 -13.26
N SER A 31 16.26 1.01 -12.76
CA SER A 31 17.00 0.67 -11.56
C SER A 31 18.51 0.70 -11.84
N LYS A 32 19.27 1.30 -10.94
CA LYS A 32 20.74 1.27 -10.92
C LYS A 32 21.27 0.27 -9.88
N ASP A 33 20.43 -0.61 -9.36
CA ASP A 33 20.83 -1.62 -8.38
C ASP A 33 21.72 -2.68 -9.07
N PRO A 34 22.97 -2.86 -8.66
CA PRO A 34 23.85 -3.85 -9.26
C PRO A 34 23.34 -5.29 -9.04
N GLY A 35 22.56 -5.53 -7.98
CA GLY A 35 21.92 -6.80 -7.69
C GLY A 35 20.52 -6.96 -8.26
N TYR A 36 20.08 -6.10 -9.21
CA TYR A 36 18.71 -6.07 -9.71
C TYR A 36 18.20 -7.43 -10.15
N ALA A 37 18.93 -8.10 -11.03
CA ALA A 37 18.49 -9.38 -11.60
C ALA A 37 18.37 -10.48 -10.52
N ALA A 38 19.35 -10.59 -9.62
CA ALA A 38 19.34 -11.58 -8.54
C ALA A 38 18.20 -11.32 -7.54
N LYS A 39 18.03 -10.07 -7.11
CA LYS A 39 16.94 -9.68 -6.20
C LYS A 39 15.57 -9.92 -6.82
N LYS A 40 15.38 -9.53 -8.10
CA LYS A 40 14.15 -9.76 -8.84
C LYS A 40 13.84 -11.25 -8.95
N ALA A 41 14.80 -12.06 -9.38
CA ALA A 41 14.62 -13.50 -9.50
C ALA A 41 14.26 -14.17 -8.17
N ARG A 42 14.90 -13.74 -7.04
CA ARG A 42 14.53 -14.26 -5.72
C ARG A 42 13.09 -13.91 -5.33
N ILE A 43 12.66 -12.67 -5.57
CA ILE A 43 11.29 -12.26 -5.28
C ILE A 43 10.29 -13.02 -6.16
N GLU A 44 10.58 -13.18 -7.44
CA GLU A 44 9.72 -13.94 -8.36
C GLU A 44 9.61 -15.41 -7.94
N HIS A 45 10.71 -16.03 -7.48
CA HIS A 45 10.68 -17.37 -6.92
C HIS A 45 9.82 -17.45 -5.65
N LEU A 46 9.95 -16.49 -4.72
CA LEU A 46 9.11 -16.43 -3.53
C LEU A 46 7.62 -16.27 -3.90
N TYR A 47 7.31 -15.49 -4.92
CA TYR A 47 5.94 -15.36 -5.40
C TYR A 47 5.41 -16.64 -6.02
N ALA A 48 6.22 -17.35 -6.81
CA ALA A 48 5.84 -18.64 -7.38
C ALA A 48 5.52 -19.68 -6.29
N ILE A 49 6.27 -19.66 -5.17
CA ILE A 49 5.96 -20.49 -4.00
C ILE A 49 4.61 -20.06 -3.38
N ALA A 50 4.41 -18.78 -3.13
CA ALA A 50 3.17 -18.27 -2.52
C ALA A 50 1.93 -18.55 -3.41
N ASP A 51 2.08 -18.42 -4.72
CA ASP A 51 1.04 -18.68 -5.73
C ASP A 51 0.84 -20.19 -6.00
N ARG A 52 1.65 -21.06 -5.33
CA ARG A 52 1.63 -22.53 -5.48
C ARG A 52 2.00 -23.01 -6.89
N GLU A 53 2.76 -22.22 -7.62
CA GLU A 53 3.30 -22.57 -8.92
C GLU A 53 4.58 -23.42 -8.79
N VAL A 54 5.27 -23.27 -7.65
CA VAL A 54 6.50 -24.01 -7.32
C VAL A 54 6.35 -24.61 -5.93
N ILE A 55 6.76 -25.88 -5.79
CA ILE A 55 6.85 -26.55 -4.49
C ILE A 55 8.13 -26.08 -3.80
N PRO A 56 8.09 -25.60 -2.54
CA PRO A 56 9.27 -25.19 -1.81
C PRO A 56 10.30 -26.32 -1.72
N GLY A 57 11.55 -26.02 -2.07
CA GLY A 57 12.68 -26.93 -1.89
C GLY A 57 13.26 -26.87 -0.47
N PRO A 58 14.24 -27.73 -0.14
CA PRO A 58 14.92 -27.67 1.15
C PRO A 58 15.53 -26.28 1.42
N GLY A 59 15.11 -25.62 2.51
CA GLY A 59 15.57 -24.29 2.88
C GLY A 59 14.80 -23.12 2.26
N ASP A 60 13.82 -23.37 1.39
CA ASP A 60 12.89 -22.33 0.95
C ASP A 60 11.88 -21.99 2.07
N PRO A 61 11.39 -20.74 2.11
CA PRO A 61 10.33 -20.35 3.04
C PRO A 61 8.98 -20.91 2.59
N GLU A 62 8.14 -21.24 3.58
CA GLU A 62 6.79 -21.74 3.39
C GLU A 62 5.75 -20.62 3.49
N VAL A 63 6.07 -19.59 4.29
CA VAL A 63 5.19 -18.43 4.49
C VAL A 63 5.89 -17.16 4.04
N ILE A 64 5.20 -16.36 3.22
CA ILE A 64 5.77 -15.19 2.57
C ILE A 64 4.95 -13.96 2.90
N PHE A 65 5.61 -12.98 3.54
CA PHE A 65 5.05 -11.67 3.87
C PHE A 65 5.64 -10.60 2.95
N CYS A 66 4.79 -9.78 2.36
CA CYS A 66 5.18 -8.49 1.77
C CYS A 66 5.02 -7.42 2.83
N VAL A 67 6.09 -6.71 3.17
CA VAL A 67 6.13 -5.73 4.27
C VAL A 67 6.49 -4.36 3.76
N ASP A 68 5.81 -3.33 4.28
CA ASP A 68 6.13 -1.91 4.03
C ASP A 68 5.46 -1.02 5.09
N GLU A 69 5.75 0.29 5.07
CA GLU A 69 5.16 1.28 5.94
C GLU A 69 4.28 2.28 5.20
N PHE A 70 3.00 2.26 5.55
CA PHE A 70 2.05 3.23 5.05
C PHE A 70 2.00 4.49 5.93
N GLY A 71 2.16 5.65 5.33
CA GLY A 71 2.12 6.94 6.00
C GLY A 71 2.96 8.03 5.32
N PRO A 72 3.05 9.24 5.91
CA PRO A 72 2.62 9.58 7.27
C PRO A 72 1.11 9.66 7.44
N LEU A 73 0.60 9.08 8.53
CA LEU A 73 -0.77 9.19 8.97
C LEU A 73 -0.95 10.49 9.76
N ASN A 74 -1.38 11.53 9.09
CA ASN A 74 -1.67 12.82 9.68
C ASN A 74 -3.11 12.89 10.19
N LEU A 75 -3.36 13.75 11.20
CA LEU A 75 -4.72 14.15 11.57
C LEU A 75 -5.15 15.32 10.70
N GLN A 76 -5.73 14.99 9.57
CA GLN A 76 -6.17 15.94 8.55
C GLN A 76 -7.44 15.41 7.89
N PRO A 77 -8.27 16.28 7.31
CA PRO A 77 -9.32 15.84 6.41
C PRO A 77 -8.71 15.12 5.21
N HIS A 78 -9.11 13.89 5.01
CA HIS A 78 -8.73 13.14 3.82
C HIS A 78 -9.73 13.42 2.70
N PRO A 79 -9.28 13.85 1.49
CA PRO A 79 -10.16 13.97 0.35
C PRO A 79 -10.77 12.60 0.02
N GLY A 80 -11.99 12.60 -0.50
CA GLY A 80 -12.67 11.36 -0.82
C GLY A 80 -13.95 11.62 -1.59
N ARG A 81 -14.70 10.54 -1.84
CA ARG A 81 -15.99 10.57 -2.51
C ARG A 81 -17.06 10.12 -1.53
N GLN A 82 -18.22 10.73 -1.57
CA GLN A 82 -19.38 10.34 -0.76
C GLN A 82 -20.67 10.45 -1.54
N TRP A 83 -21.64 9.62 -1.18
CA TRP A 83 -23.00 9.78 -1.67
C TRP A 83 -23.57 11.09 -1.21
N ALA A 84 -24.21 11.80 -2.12
CA ALA A 84 -24.86 13.05 -1.81
C ALA A 84 -25.96 13.33 -2.82
N ALA A 85 -26.97 14.03 -2.40
CA ALA A 85 -28.06 14.45 -3.28
C ALA A 85 -27.52 15.27 -4.45
N ILE A 86 -28.05 15.01 -5.64
CA ILE A 86 -27.70 15.74 -6.87
C ILE A 86 -28.10 17.20 -6.71
N SER A 87 -27.21 18.13 -7.07
CA SER A 87 -27.56 19.55 -7.18
C SER A 87 -28.20 19.84 -8.53
N GLY A 88 -29.37 20.44 -8.55
CA GLY A 88 -30.09 20.73 -9.79
C GLY A 88 -31.37 21.56 -9.57
N LYS A 89 -32.22 21.68 -10.60
CA LYS A 89 -33.48 22.43 -10.59
C LYS A 89 -34.46 21.98 -9.49
N ASN A 90 -34.36 20.74 -9.00
CA ASN A 90 -35.23 20.17 -7.96
C ASN A 90 -34.58 20.24 -6.58
N LYS A 91 -33.93 21.33 -6.22
CA LYS A 91 -33.40 21.55 -4.88
C LYS A 91 -34.56 21.69 -3.90
N GLU A 92 -34.57 20.89 -2.82
CA GLU A 92 -35.45 21.16 -1.70
C GLU A 92 -35.23 22.59 -1.14
N PRO A 93 -36.30 23.37 -0.93
CA PRO A 93 -36.17 24.68 -0.30
C PRO A 93 -35.51 24.51 1.08
N GLY A 94 -34.52 25.34 1.38
CA GLY A 94 -33.81 25.29 2.66
C GLY A 94 -32.61 24.34 2.76
N ARG A 95 -32.26 23.63 1.72
CA ARG A 95 -31.08 22.76 1.71
C ARG A 95 -29.79 23.58 1.90
N LYS A 96 -29.04 23.26 2.96
CA LYS A 96 -27.73 23.88 3.22
C LYS A 96 -26.66 23.32 2.24
N PRO A 97 -25.71 24.17 1.80
CA PRO A 97 -24.53 23.69 1.06
C PRO A 97 -23.79 22.59 1.84
N ARG A 98 -23.13 21.67 1.12
CA ARG A 98 -22.30 20.68 1.77
C ARG A 98 -21.21 21.36 2.60
N ARG A 99 -20.99 20.85 3.80
CA ARG A 99 -19.87 21.28 4.63
C ARG A 99 -18.56 21.00 3.88
N ARG A 100 -17.75 22.05 3.71
CA ARG A 100 -16.39 21.89 3.20
C ARG A 100 -15.48 21.50 4.36
N LEU A 101 -14.56 20.57 4.12
CA LEU A 101 -13.52 20.25 5.08
C LEU A 101 -12.39 21.28 4.98
N ARG A 102 -11.67 21.50 6.07
CA ARG A 102 -10.50 22.39 6.08
C ARG A 102 -9.42 21.83 5.17
N ALA A 103 -8.78 22.68 4.36
CA ALA A 103 -7.65 22.28 3.53
C ALA A 103 -6.32 22.34 4.31
N THR A 104 -6.24 23.21 5.33
CA THR A 104 -5.07 23.41 6.18
C THR A 104 -5.20 22.60 7.47
N TYR A 105 -4.07 22.08 7.93
CA TYR A 105 -3.97 21.35 9.20
C TYR A 105 -2.60 21.61 9.84
N THR A 106 -2.55 21.44 11.15
CA THR A 106 -1.31 21.50 11.91
C THR A 106 -0.88 20.07 12.28
N ARG A 107 0.43 19.88 12.46
CA ARG A 107 0.99 18.59 12.90
C ARG A 107 1.30 18.57 14.41
N THR A 108 0.60 19.36 15.21
CA THR A 108 0.83 19.45 16.67
C THR A 108 0.67 18.12 17.37
N ALA A 109 -0.23 17.25 16.89
CA ALA A 109 -0.40 15.89 17.40
C ALA A 109 0.66 14.89 16.86
N GLY A 110 1.61 15.37 16.05
CA GLY A 110 2.58 14.51 15.37
C GLY A 110 1.97 13.66 14.27
N VAL A 111 2.72 12.65 13.84
CA VAL A 111 2.29 11.69 12.81
C VAL A 111 2.38 10.26 13.34
N ARG A 112 1.70 9.34 12.65
CA ARG A 112 1.87 7.90 12.86
C ARG A 112 2.24 7.22 11.55
N HIS A 113 2.70 5.98 11.65
CA HIS A 113 3.01 5.13 10.51
C HIS A 113 2.44 3.74 10.78
N LEU A 114 1.81 3.16 9.79
CA LEU A 114 1.38 1.78 9.85
C LEU A 114 2.50 0.92 9.28
N PHE A 115 3.13 0.09 10.12
CA PHE A 115 3.90 -1.07 9.66
C PHE A 115 2.90 -2.13 9.26
N ALA A 116 2.92 -2.55 8.03
CA ALA A 116 1.97 -3.52 7.52
C ALA A 116 2.68 -4.69 6.85
N ALA A 117 2.04 -5.86 6.91
CA ALA A 117 2.46 -7.07 6.23
C ALA A 117 1.28 -7.72 5.54
N TYR A 118 1.47 -8.12 4.30
CA TYR A 118 0.52 -8.91 3.55
C TYR A 118 1.05 -10.32 3.40
N GLU A 119 0.40 -11.27 4.06
CA GLU A 119 0.68 -12.71 3.95
C GLU A 119 0.02 -13.23 2.68
N LEU A 120 0.85 -13.69 1.75
CA LEU A 120 0.37 -14.03 0.42
C LEU A 120 -0.44 -15.33 0.40
N GLY A 121 0.00 -16.36 1.15
CA GLY A 121 -0.63 -17.67 1.16
C GLY A 121 -2.03 -17.65 1.76
N GLU A 122 -2.24 -16.86 2.82
CA GLU A 122 -3.50 -16.77 3.55
C GLU A 122 -4.35 -15.55 3.14
N ASP A 123 -3.86 -14.73 2.22
CA ASP A 123 -4.52 -13.48 1.81
C ASP A 123 -4.92 -12.63 3.02
N LYS A 124 -3.99 -12.42 3.97
CA LYS A 124 -4.24 -11.68 5.21
C LYS A 124 -3.34 -10.47 5.35
N LEU A 125 -3.90 -9.39 5.88
CA LEU A 125 -3.20 -8.14 6.16
C LEU A 125 -3.00 -8.01 7.69
N TYR A 126 -1.78 -7.67 8.09
CA TYR A 126 -1.42 -7.39 9.48
C TYR A 126 -0.90 -5.97 9.60
N GLY A 127 -1.03 -5.36 10.79
CA GLY A 127 -0.55 -3.99 10.92
C GLY A 127 -0.38 -3.49 12.34
N HIS A 128 0.72 -2.77 12.58
CA HIS A 128 1.02 -2.08 13.82
C HIS A 128 1.25 -0.59 13.56
N ILE A 129 0.51 0.27 14.24
CA ILE A 129 0.67 1.72 14.12
C ILE A 129 1.71 2.21 15.13
N LYS A 130 2.73 2.89 14.64
CA LYS A 130 3.88 3.37 15.43
C LYS A 130 4.13 4.86 15.18
N PRO A 131 4.73 5.59 16.14
CA PRO A 131 5.02 7.02 15.98
C PRO A 131 6.21 7.32 15.08
N ARG A 132 7.09 6.36 14.86
CA ARG A 132 8.33 6.53 14.07
C ARG A 132 8.67 5.26 13.29
N LYS A 133 9.25 5.44 12.10
CA LYS A 133 9.84 4.39 11.28
C LYS A 133 11.31 4.17 11.69
N THR A 134 11.55 3.34 12.68
CA THR A 134 12.89 3.02 13.16
C THR A 134 13.16 1.52 13.04
N ARG A 135 14.43 1.13 12.96
CA ARG A 135 14.85 -0.28 12.94
C ARG A 135 14.31 -1.07 14.15
N ALA A 136 14.28 -0.47 15.32
CA ALA A 136 13.72 -1.13 16.51
C ALA A 136 12.23 -1.45 16.31
N ARG A 137 11.46 -0.56 15.69
CA ARG A 137 10.04 -0.77 15.38
C ARG A 137 9.84 -1.77 14.24
N PHE A 138 10.69 -1.73 13.23
CA PHE A 138 10.70 -2.77 12.19
C PHE A 138 10.96 -4.16 12.78
N LEU A 139 12.01 -4.32 13.58
CA LEU A 139 12.32 -5.60 14.23
C LEU A 139 11.24 -6.05 15.24
N GLU A 140 10.59 -5.11 15.94
CA GLU A 140 9.43 -5.40 16.77
C GLU A 140 8.29 -5.99 15.92
N PHE A 141 8.05 -5.42 14.75
CA PHE A 141 7.05 -5.92 13.83
C PHE A 141 7.44 -7.28 13.21
N CYS A 142 8.71 -7.47 12.84
CA CYS A 142 9.22 -8.75 12.38
C CYS A 142 9.04 -9.88 13.43
N ARG A 143 9.30 -9.59 14.73
CA ARG A 143 9.05 -10.54 15.83
C ARG A 143 7.56 -10.90 15.93
N TYR A 144 6.68 -9.93 15.76
CA TYR A 144 5.26 -10.19 15.72
C TYR A 144 4.90 -11.12 14.56
N LEU A 145 5.36 -10.85 13.34
CA LEU A 145 5.11 -11.73 12.18
C LEU A 145 5.66 -13.14 12.43
N ARG A 146 6.86 -13.26 13.00
CA ARG A 146 7.44 -14.55 13.37
C ARG A 146 6.56 -15.32 14.36
N SER A 147 5.95 -14.63 15.31
CA SER A 147 5.10 -15.27 16.33
C SER A 147 3.76 -15.78 15.79
N LEU A 148 3.38 -15.43 14.57
CA LEU A 148 2.18 -15.94 13.92
C LEU A 148 2.34 -17.36 13.37
N GLN A 149 3.59 -17.81 13.24
CA GLN A 149 3.92 -19.10 12.61
C GLN A 149 4.71 -19.98 13.57
N PRO A 150 4.61 -21.32 13.49
CA PRO A 150 5.45 -22.25 14.23
C PRO A 150 6.94 -21.99 13.97
N ALA A 151 7.81 -22.28 14.94
CA ALA A 151 9.23 -21.96 14.86
C ALA A 151 9.99 -22.75 13.77
N ASP A 152 9.53 -23.93 13.45
CA ASP A 152 10.03 -24.80 12.39
C ASP A 152 9.66 -24.35 10.98
N VAL A 153 8.53 -23.65 10.83
CA VAL A 153 8.11 -23.07 9.57
C VAL A 153 9.01 -21.88 9.20
N ARG A 154 9.70 -21.96 8.07
CA ARG A 154 10.54 -20.85 7.56
C ARG A 154 9.68 -19.77 6.94
N ILE A 155 9.96 -18.51 7.30
CA ILE A 155 9.25 -17.34 6.76
C ILE A 155 10.16 -16.50 5.86
N ALA A 156 9.60 -15.87 4.84
CA ALA A 156 10.25 -14.79 4.10
C ALA A 156 9.54 -13.45 4.33
N ILE A 157 10.32 -12.39 4.44
CA ILE A 157 9.86 -11.00 4.54
C ILE A 157 10.40 -10.25 3.34
N ILE A 158 9.54 -9.94 2.38
CA ILE A 158 9.86 -9.10 1.22
C ILE A 158 9.64 -7.64 1.63
N CYS A 159 10.66 -6.81 1.53
CA CYS A 159 10.59 -5.38 1.85
C CYS A 159 11.49 -4.54 0.94
N ASP A 160 11.33 -3.22 0.99
CA ASP A 160 12.18 -2.28 0.25
C ASP A 160 13.55 -2.07 0.90
N ASN A 161 14.40 -1.29 0.22
CA ASN A 161 15.75 -0.94 0.71
C ASN A 161 15.73 0.27 1.66
N PHE A 162 14.65 0.52 2.39
CA PHE A 162 14.65 1.59 3.40
C PHE A 162 15.67 1.28 4.51
N SER A 163 16.43 2.29 4.92
CA SER A 163 17.60 2.07 5.80
C SER A 163 17.31 1.32 7.12
N PRO A 164 16.14 1.46 7.77
CA PRO A 164 15.78 0.64 8.92
C PRO A 164 15.65 -0.86 8.64
N HIS A 165 15.38 -1.25 7.39
CA HIS A 165 15.22 -2.66 7.00
C HIS A 165 16.56 -3.34 6.72
N LEU A 166 17.55 -2.56 6.27
CA LEU A 166 18.81 -3.08 5.73
C LEU A 166 19.71 -3.70 6.80
N THR A 167 20.35 -4.78 6.41
CA THR A 167 21.58 -5.26 7.06
C THR A 167 22.76 -4.55 6.43
N THR A 168 23.54 -3.86 7.24
CA THR A 168 24.71 -3.11 6.79
C THR A 168 25.92 -3.45 7.66
N ALA A 169 27.14 -3.09 7.20
CA ALA A 169 28.36 -3.25 7.98
C ALA A 169 28.31 -2.51 9.33
N LYS A 170 27.57 -1.38 9.39
CA LYS A 170 27.41 -0.58 10.62
C LYS A 170 26.32 -1.09 11.55
N ASP A 171 25.33 -1.80 11.01
CA ASP A 171 24.19 -2.30 11.77
C ASP A 171 23.63 -3.59 11.14
N GLY A 172 24.06 -4.73 11.66
CA GLY A 172 23.69 -6.06 11.22
C GLY A 172 22.45 -6.66 11.89
N ARG A 173 21.75 -5.89 12.76
CA ARG A 173 20.65 -6.43 13.59
C ARG A 173 19.54 -7.11 12.81
N ALA A 174 19.20 -6.61 11.62
CA ALA A 174 18.13 -7.20 10.80
C ALA A 174 18.53 -8.59 10.30
N GLY A 175 19.75 -8.74 9.74
CA GLY A 175 20.26 -10.04 9.29
C GLY A 175 20.50 -11.01 10.44
N ALA A 176 21.06 -10.52 11.56
CA ALA A 176 21.26 -11.34 12.74
C ALA A 176 19.92 -11.88 13.31
N TRP A 177 18.90 -11.01 13.32
CA TRP A 177 17.57 -11.43 13.73
C TRP A 177 17.00 -12.50 12.78
N ALA A 178 17.11 -12.28 11.47
CA ALA A 178 16.59 -13.21 10.47
C ALA A 178 17.26 -14.60 10.60
N ALA A 179 18.58 -14.63 10.71
CA ALA A 179 19.35 -15.88 10.89
C ALA A 179 18.95 -16.63 12.17
N ALA A 180 18.70 -15.90 13.27
CA ALA A 180 18.35 -16.51 14.56
C ALA A 180 16.88 -16.95 14.67
N ASN A 181 16.02 -16.59 13.70
CA ASN A 181 14.57 -16.79 13.78
C ASN A 181 13.98 -17.59 12.62
N ASN A 182 14.77 -18.42 11.94
CA ASN A 182 14.33 -19.17 10.76
C ASN A 182 13.57 -18.29 9.75
N ALA A 183 14.16 -17.12 9.43
CA ALA A 183 13.56 -16.13 8.57
C ALA A 183 14.56 -15.66 7.49
N GLU A 184 14.02 -15.23 6.35
CA GLU A 184 14.73 -14.55 5.28
C GLU A 184 14.19 -13.14 5.11
N ILE A 185 15.07 -12.16 4.92
CA ILE A 185 14.66 -10.81 4.47
C ILE A 185 15.09 -10.68 3.01
N ALA A 186 14.12 -10.62 2.11
CA ALA A 186 14.32 -10.44 0.68
C ALA A 186 14.04 -9.00 0.27
N TYR A 187 15.07 -8.30 -0.24
CA TYR A 187 14.95 -6.90 -0.60
C TYR A 187 14.52 -6.72 -2.04
N THR A 188 13.53 -5.85 -2.30
CA THR A 188 13.22 -5.42 -3.67
C THR A 188 14.41 -4.67 -4.27
N PRO A 189 14.64 -4.73 -5.59
CA PRO A 189 15.66 -3.89 -6.21
C PRO A 189 15.36 -2.41 -5.98
N ALA A 190 16.40 -1.57 -5.92
CA ALA A 190 16.23 -0.13 -5.78
C ALA A 190 15.36 0.43 -6.93
N ASN A 191 14.43 1.33 -6.63
CA ASN A 191 13.44 1.88 -7.55
C ASN A 191 12.47 0.84 -8.18
N ALA A 192 12.25 -0.29 -7.53
CA ALA A 192 11.33 -1.34 -7.94
C ALA A 192 10.30 -1.70 -6.86
N SER A 193 9.78 -0.69 -6.14
CA SER A 193 8.73 -0.87 -5.11
C SER A 193 7.47 -1.53 -5.67
N TRP A 194 7.17 -1.33 -6.95
CA TRP A 194 6.07 -1.99 -7.65
C TRP A 194 6.13 -3.53 -7.61
N LEU A 195 7.29 -4.11 -7.33
CA LEU A 195 7.42 -5.54 -7.06
C LEU A 195 6.85 -5.95 -5.71
N ASN A 196 6.61 -5.02 -4.78
CA ASN A 196 6.08 -5.35 -3.47
C ASN A 196 4.54 -5.45 -3.52
N ARG A 197 4.01 -6.67 -3.43
CA ARG A 197 2.56 -6.94 -3.52
C ARG A 197 1.72 -6.34 -2.39
N ILE A 198 2.30 -5.64 -1.42
CA ILE A 198 1.55 -4.92 -0.39
C ILE A 198 1.00 -3.56 -0.89
N GLU A 199 1.62 -2.96 -1.91
CA GLU A 199 1.24 -1.62 -2.39
C GLU A 199 -0.25 -1.49 -2.76
N PRO A 200 -0.87 -2.45 -3.48
CA PRO A 200 -2.31 -2.42 -3.73
C PRO A 200 -3.16 -2.44 -2.45
N GLN A 201 -2.70 -3.09 -1.39
CA GLN A 201 -3.40 -3.13 -0.11
C GLN A 201 -3.45 -1.75 0.55
N PHE A 202 -2.42 -0.92 0.37
CA PHE A 202 -2.39 0.46 0.85
C PHE A 202 -3.36 1.37 0.11
N THR A 203 -3.52 1.15 -1.20
CA THR A 203 -4.52 1.87 -2.00
C THR A 203 -5.93 1.53 -1.52
N ALA A 204 -6.22 0.25 -1.31
CA ALA A 204 -7.50 -0.20 -0.77
C ALA A 204 -7.73 0.32 0.66
N LEU A 205 -6.73 0.24 1.54
CA LEU A 205 -6.82 0.77 2.91
C LEU A 205 -7.13 2.27 2.90
N ARG A 206 -6.47 3.06 2.05
CA ARG A 206 -6.76 4.48 1.89
C ARG A 206 -8.21 4.70 1.50
N TYR A 207 -8.67 4.01 0.48
CA TYR A 207 -10.02 4.14 -0.04
C TYR A 207 -11.10 3.79 1.00
N PHE A 208 -10.93 2.68 1.72
CA PHE A 208 -11.96 2.17 2.63
C PHE A 208 -11.88 2.74 4.06
N ALA A 209 -10.69 3.13 4.51
CA ALA A 209 -10.49 3.51 5.90
C ALA A 209 -10.14 5.00 6.13
N LEU A 210 -9.67 5.71 5.09
CA LEU A 210 -9.21 7.09 5.24
C LEU A 210 -9.98 8.09 4.38
N ASP A 211 -10.27 7.76 3.11
CA ASP A 211 -10.91 8.70 2.20
C ASP A 211 -12.24 9.20 2.75
N GLY A 212 -12.42 10.52 2.69
CA GLY A 212 -13.60 11.20 3.21
C GLY A 212 -13.66 11.36 4.73
N THR A 213 -12.65 10.88 5.48
CA THR A 213 -12.59 10.98 6.95
C THR A 213 -11.91 12.26 7.44
N ASP A 214 -12.20 12.64 8.67
CA ASP A 214 -11.55 13.72 9.41
C ASP A 214 -11.51 13.32 10.89
N HIS A 215 -10.52 12.49 11.23
CA HIS A 215 -10.39 11.96 12.60
C HIS A 215 -9.85 13.03 13.56
N ALA A 216 -10.46 13.14 14.73
CA ALA A 216 -10.02 14.07 15.76
C ALA A 216 -8.73 13.62 16.45
N THR A 217 -8.51 12.31 16.55
CA THR A 217 -7.38 11.72 17.27
C THR A 217 -6.71 10.57 16.47
N HIS A 218 -5.43 10.35 16.74
CA HIS A 218 -4.73 9.18 16.21
C HIS A 218 -5.32 7.85 16.71
N GLN A 219 -6.01 7.85 17.86
CA GLN A 219 -6.67 6.66 18.37
C GLN A 219 -7.88 6.29 17.53
N GLU A 220 -8.71 7.27 17.15
CA GLU A 220 -9.84 7.07 16.23
C GLU A 220 -9.36 6.59 14.85
N GLN A 221 -8.35 7.24 14.27
CA GLN A 221 -7.76 6.85 13.01
C GLN A 221 -7.20 5.42 13.07
N ALA A 222 -6.47 5.09 14.14
CA ALA A 222 -5.95 3.75 14.35
C ALA A 222 -7.05 2.70 14.54
N SER A 223 -8.16 3.06 15.20
CA SER A 223 -9.33 2.19 15.36
C SER A 223 -9.99 1.90 14.00
N MET A 224 -10.13 2.92 13.14
CA MET A 224 -10.69 2.74 11.80
C MET A 224 -9.81 1.81 10.96
N ILE A 225 -8.50 2.02 10.96
CA ILE A 225 -7.55 1.17 10.22
C ILE A 225 -7.61 -0.28 10.72
N ARG A 226 -7.64 -0.50 12.04
CA ARG A 226 -7.77 -1.86 12.61
C ARG A 226 -9.07 -2.54 12.21
N ARG A 227 -10.19 -1.82 12.26
CA ARG A 227 -11.49 -2.36 11.81
C ARG A 227 -11.48 -2.74 10.36
N TYR A 228 -10.84 -1.93 9.50
CA TYR A 228 -10.66 -2.28 8.10
C TYR A 228 -9.83 -3.56 7.94
N ILE A 229 -8.69 -3.69 8.63
CA ILE A 229 -7.84 -4.88 8.57
C ILE A 229 -8.63 -6.14 8.98
N ILE A 230 -9.38 -6.07 10.10
CA ILE A 230 -10.22 -7.18 10.56
C ILE A 230 -11.28 -7.53 9.53
N TRP A 231 -12.01 -6.54 9.03
CA TRP A 231 -13.03 -6.74 8.01
C TRP A 231 -12.43 -7.37 6.75
N ARG A 232 -11.32 -6.82 6.27
CA ARG A 232 -10.60 -7.32 5.08
C ARG A 232 -10.17 -8.78 5.25
N ASN A 233 -9.64 -9.14 6.40
CA ASN A 233 -9.19 -10.50 6.68
C ASN A 233 -10.36 -11.50 6.80
N ASN A 234 -11.51 -11.05 7.27
CA ASN A 234 -12.75 -11.85 7.26
C ASN A 234 -13.29 -12.07 5.83
N HIS A 235 -12.85 -11.27 4.87
CA HIS A 235 -13.16 -11.37 3.45
C HIS A 235 -11.92 -11.81 2.64
N ALA A 236 -10.96 -12.50 3.27
CA ALA A 236 -9.85 -13.14 2.57
C ALA A 236 -10.41 -14.07 1.49
N TYR A 237 -9.75 -14.08 0.33
CA TYR A 237 -10.15 -14.82 -0.87
C TYR A 237 -11.47 -14.35 -1.54
N ASP A 238 -12.12 -13.29 -1.06
CA ASP A 238 -13.24 -12.69 -1.77
C ASP A 238 -12.78 -12.12 -3.12
N GLU A 239 -13.28 -12.70 -4.20
CA GLU A 239 -12.84 -12.35 -5.55
C GLU A 239 -13.22 -10.92 -5.94
N ARG A 240 -14.35 -10.39 -5.47
CA ARG A 240 -14.75 -9.00 -5.71
C ARG A 240 -13.80 -8.03 -5.02
N LEU A 241 -13.41 -8.33 -3.77
CA LEU A 241 -12.43 -7.52 -3.06
C LEU A 241 -11.06 -7.56 -3.76
N ARG A 242 -10.61 -8.72 -4.21
CA ARG A 242 -9.37 -8.87 -5.00
C ARG A 242 -9.39 -8.05 -6.28
N GLN A 243 -10.50 -8.07 -7.02
CA GLN A 243 -10.66 -7.26 -8.23
C GLN A 243 -10.61 -5.76 -7.93
N VAL A 244 -11.21 -5.28 -6.82
CA VAL A 244 -11.13 -3.88 -6.41
C VAL A 244 -9.70 -3.48 -6.08
N VAL A 245 -8.98 -4.32 -5.34
CA VAL A 245 -7.55 -4.10 -5.00
C VAL A 245 -6.69 -4.07 -6.27
N ALA A 246 -6.89 -5.02 -7.19
CA ALA A 246 -6.14 -5.08 -8.44
C ALA A 246 -6.39 -3.85 -9.33
N ARG A 247 -7.63 -3.38 -9.46
CA ARG A 247 -7.96 -2.15 -10.20
C ARG A 247 -7.34 -0.91 -9.59
N ALA A 248 -7.28 -0.84 -8.25
CA ALA A 248 -6.64 0.25 -7.55
C ALA A 248 -5.12 0.29 -7.77
N ALA A 249 -4.49 -0.86 -8.06
CA ALA A 249 -3.07 -0.95 -8.39
C ALA A 249 -2.76 -0.50 -9.83
N ALA A 250 -3.74 -0.58 -10.75
CA ALA A 250 -3.57 -0.26 -12.16
C ALA A 250 -3.86 1.22 -12.49
N ALA A 251 -4.40 2.01 -11.56
CA ALA A 251 -4.75 3.42 -11.72
C ALA A 251 -3.64 4.35 -11.23
#